data_a5723251df325a71e4de509f24d823f1
#
_entry.id   a5723251df325a71e4de509f24d823f1
#
_cell.length_a   1.000
_cell.length_b   1.000
_cell.length_c   1.000
_cell.angle_alpha   90.00
_cell.angle_beta   90.00
_cell.angle_gamma   90.00
#
_symmetry.space_group_name_H-M   'P 1'
#
loop_
_entity.id
_entity.type
_entity.pdbx_description
1 polymer ?
#
loop_
_entity_poly.entity_id
_entity_poly.type
_entity_poly.pdbx_seq_one_letter_code
_entity_poly.pdbx_strand_id
1 'polypeptide(L)'
;ESLNHNGHPDFSKLPEELRTKIVEKVPVTETMTTQQGYLSRDLARMYPAYINSLKLRDERENTLQLNPDGTGTFRAWIARQVIRSMEKAVLDDYNMKEYPWIDFHNDRPVGFDWEAFVDFRTRMKPTPAFDKTGEPGSPENKVYGSQRIDNRHFTSFGYQHDKSGWPKVPAEIVKLYNPLYYIADPRATKAKNFRIRAGALDRDTSLAVSSILTLALRNNSIPVDYFIPWDTGHAGDYDSGDLFLWVRNITR
;
A
#
# COMPACT_ATOMS: atom_id res chain seq x y z
N GLU A 1 17.28 13.84 17.94
CA GLU A 1 16.73 12.52 17.61
C GLU A 1 17.86 11.52 17.66
N SER A 2 17.77 10.53 18.55
CA SER A 2 18.74 9.45 18.60
C SER A 2 18.27 8.35 17.65
N LEU A 3 19.15 7.91 16.77
CA LEU A 3 18.92 6.77 15.90
C LEU A 3 19.43 5.50 16.61
N ASN A 4 18.75 4.37 16.42
CA ASN A 4 19.29 3.07 16.78
C ASN A 4 20.43 2.67 15.82
N HIS A 5 21.10 1.56 16.07
CA HIS A 5 22.23 1.07 15.25
C HIS A 5 21.86 0.79 13.78
N ASN A 6 20.56 0.72 13.44
CA ASN A 6 20.06 0.53 12.09
C ASN A 6 19.63 1.86 11.41
N GLY A 7 19.89 3.01 12.04
CA GLY A 7 19.53 4.32 11.50
C GLY A 7 18.04 4.69 11.64
N HIS A 8 17.27 3.92 12.39
CA HIS A 8 15.86 4.23 12.71
C HIS A 8 15.75 5.05 13.99
N PRO A 9 14.68 5.86 14.16
CA PRO A 9 14.42 6.54 15.41
C PRO A 9 14.45 5.56 16.60
N ASP A 10 15.31 5.84 17.59
CA ASP A 10 15.40 5.00 18.77
C ASP A 10 14.30 5.37 19.78
N PHE A 11 13.16 4.75 19.61
CA PHE A 11 12.00 4.96 20.48
C PHE A 11 12.25 4.51 21.94
N SER A 12 13.29 3.69 22.20
CA SER A 12 13.62 3.28 23.56
C SER A 12 14.10 4.45 24.43
N LYS A 13 14.57 5.52 23.81
CA LYS A 13 15.05 6.74 24.48
C LYS A 13 13.97 7.81 24.66
N LEU A 14 12.76 7.58 24.18
CA LEU A 14 11.65 8.47 24.46
C LEU A 14 11.18 8.33 25.92
N PRO A 15 10.68 9.42 26.54
CA PRO A 15 9.97 9.34 27.80
C PRO A 15 8.86 8.28 27.76
N GLU A 16 8.66 7.57 28.86
CA GLU A 16 7.72 6.44 28.94
C GLU A 16 6.31 6.83 28.48
N GLU A 17 5.86 8.04 28.83
CA GLU A 17 4.56 8.60 28.40
C GLU A 17 4.43 8.74 26.87
N LEU A 18 5.54 8.99 26.17
CA LEU A 18 5.53 9.06 24.69
C LEU A 18 5.69 7.67 24.06
N ARG A 19 6.40 6.76 24.73
CA ARG A 19 6.47 5.34 24.30
C ARG A 19 5.09 4.70 24.38
N THR A 20 4.38 4.88 25.46
CA THR A 20 3.03 4.36 25.67
C THR A 20 2.07 4.88 24.62
N LYS A 21 2.11 6.17 24.27
CA LYS A 21 1.30 6.75 23.19
C LYS A 21 1.60 6.21 21.80
N ILE A 22 2.81 5.74 21.54
CA ILE A 22 3.20 5.13 20.27
C ILE A 22 2.79 3.66 20.24
N VAL A 23 2.89 2.96 21.37
CA VAL A 23 2.50 1.53 21.49
C VAL A 23 0.97 1.37 21.58
N GLU A 24 0.26 2.32 22.16
CA GLU A 24 -1.21 2.31 22.28
C GLU A 24 -1.95 2.48 20.93
N LYS A 25 -1.26 2.70 19.84
CA LYS A 25 -1.84 2.55 18.49
C LYS A 25 -1.89 1.08 18.03
N VAL A 26 -2.05 0.14 18.94
CA VAL A 26 -2.54 -1.19 18.57
C VAL A 26 -3.91 -0.99 17.94
N PRO A 27 -4.14 -1.38 16.69
CA PRO A 27 -5.44 -1.21 16.07
C PRO A 27 -6.46 -1.96 16.92
N VAL A 28 -7.43 -1.24 17.44
CA VAL A 28 -8.62 -1.88 18.00
C VAL A 28 -9.24 -2.65 16.86
N THR A 29 -9.25 -3.96 16.94
CA THR A 29 -9.93 -4.82 15.97
C THR A 29 -11.42 -4.71 16.25
N GLU A 30 -12.08 -3.80 15.52
CA GLU A 30 -13.53 -3.72 15.54
C GLU A 30 -14.11 -4.74 14.54
N THR A 31 -15.17 -5.40 14.97
CA THR A 31 -15.94 -6.27 14.08
C THR A 31 -16.68 -5.40 13.04
N MET A 32 -16.57 -5.75 11.77
CA MET A 32 -17.32 -5.08 10.71
C MET A 32 -18.81 -5.15 10.97
N THR A 33 -19.50 -4.04 10.79
CA THR A 33 -20.98 -4.01 10.78
C THR A 33 -21.49 -4.87 9.61
N THR A 34 -22.74 -5.31 9.69
CA THR A 34 -23.40 -6.05 8.59
C THR A 34 -23.30 -5.30 7.26
N GLN A 35 -23.50 -3.98 7.27
CA GLN A 35 -23.37 -3.14 6.08
C GLN A 35 -21.94 -3.14 5.52
N GLN A 36 -20.93 -2.98 6.37
CA GLN A 36 -19.52 -3.06 5.94
C GLN A 36 -19.19 -4.43 5.36
N GLY A 37 -19.76 -5.50 5.92
CA GLY A 37 -19.61 -6.86 5.38
C GLY A 37 -20.19 -7.01 3.96
N TYR A 38 -21.34 -6.40 3.67
CA TYR A 38 -21.88 -6.36 2.30
C TYR A 38 -20.96 -5.58 1.36
N LEU A 39 -20.59 -4.36 1.72
CA LEU A 39 -19.69 -3.53 0.91
C LEU A 39 -18.34 -4.22 0.67
N SER A 40 -17.79 -4.90 1.67
CA SER A 40 -16.53 -5.65 1.54
C SER A 40 -16.63 -6.78 0.52
N ARG A 41 -17.73 -7.56 0.55
CA ARG A 41 -17.96 -8.63 -0.44
C ARG A 41 -18.14 -8.10 -1.85
N ASP A 42 -18.84 -7.00 -2.01
CA ASP A 42 -19.05 -6.39 -3.34
C ASP A 42 -17.75 -5.86 -3.92
N LEU A 43 -16.93 -5.16 -3.11
CA LEU A 43 -15.60 -4.73 -3.51
C LEU A 43 -14.68 -5.92 -3.84
N ALA A 44 -14.71 -6.98 -3.04
CA ALA A 44 -13.93 -8.18 -3.29
C ALA A 44 -14.28 -8.85 -4.64
N ARG A 45 -15.55 -8.85 -5.04
CA ARG A 45 -15.99 -9.36 -6.35
C ARG A 45 -15.52 -8.50 -7.53
N MET A 46 -15.44 -7.18 -7.34
CA MET A 46 -15.06 -6.24 -8.40
C MET A 46 -13.54 -6.17 -8.58
N TYR A 47 -12.78 -6.41 -7.53
CA TYR A 47 -11.35 -6.17 -7.53
C TYR A 47 -10.54 -7.01 -8.52
N PRO A 48 -10.77 -8.34 -8.68
CA PRO A 48 -10.06 -9.14 -9.68
C PRO A 48 -10.27 -8.65 -11.11
N ALA A 49 -11.49 -8.27 -11.48
CA ALA A 49 -11.78 -7.73 -12.80
C ALA A 49 -11.02 -6.42 -13.05
N TYR A 50 -10.94 -5.55 -12.04
CA TYR A 50 -10.15 -4.32 -12.13
C TYR A 50 -8.66 -4.61 -12.33
N ILE A 51 -8.04 -5.46 -11.50
CA ILE A 51 -6.62 -5.82 -11.63
C ILE A 51 -6.33 -6.40 -13.02
N ASN A 52 -7.15 -7.35 -13.47
CA ASN A 52 -6.96 -8.01 -14.75
C ASN A 52 -7.14 -7.05 -15.95
N SER A 53 -7.98 -6.02 -15.80
CA SER A 53 -8.16 -4.99 -16.82
C SER A 53 -6.91 -4.10 -17.02
N LEU A 54 -6.05 -3.98 -16.00
CA LEU A 54 -4.81 -3.22 -16.07
C LEU A 54 -3.73 -3.89 -16.93
N LYS A 55 -3.87 -5.19 -17.23
CA LYS A 55 -2.92 -5.98 -18.06
C LYS A 55 -1.46 -5.84 -17.59
N LEU A 56 -1.26 -5.82 -16.28
CA LEU A 56 0.06 -5.71 -15.67
C LEU A 56 0.91 -6.93 -16.02
N ARG A 57 2.21 -6.72 -16.22
CA ARG A 57 3.19 -7.77 -16.56
C ARG A 57 4.33 -7.77 -15.55
N ASP A 58 4.86 -8.96 -15.28
CA ASP A 58 6.05 -9.14 -14.46
C ASP A 58 7.35 -8.81 -15.23
N GLU A 59 8.49 -9.04 -14.60
CA GLU A 59 9.82 -8.78 -15.17
C GLU A 59 10.17 -9.72 -16.33
N ARG A 60 9.37 -10.78 -16.55
CA ARG A 60 9.49 -11.74 -17.65
C ARG A 60 8.42 -11.53 -18.73
N GLU A 61 7.74 -10.40 -18.69
CA GLU A 61 6.64 -10.03 -19.61
C GLU A 61 5.39 -10.94 -19.48
N ASN A 62 5.29 -11.78 -18.44
CA ASN A 62 4.10 -12.59 -18.21
C ASN A 62 2.96 -11.70 -17.65
N THR A 63 1.77 -11.82 -18.24
CA THR A 63 0.60 -11.11 -17.74
C THR A 63 0.21 -11.62 -16.36
N LEU A 64 0.06 -10.69 -15.43
CA LEU A 64 -0.37 -10.97 -14.08
C LEU A 64 -1.90 -11.03 -14.00
N GLN A 65 -2.40 -12.00 -13.26
CA GLN A 65 -3.82 -12.25 -13.08
C GLN A 65 -4.16 -12.38 -11.59
N LEU A 66 -5.35 -11.91 -11.22
CA LEU A 66 -5.95 -12.13 -9.92
C LEU A 66 -7.23 -12.95 -10.10
N ASN A 67 -7.35 -14.06 -9.40
CA ASN A 67 -8.52 -14.94 -9.43
C ASN A 67 -9.64 -14.39 -8.51
N PRO A 68 -10.90 -14.81 -8.69
CA PRO A 68 -12.00 -14.38 -7.82
C PRO A 68 -11.82 -14.69 -6.34
N ASP A 69 -11.05 -15.71 -6.00
CA ASP A 69 -10.69 -16.10 -4.63
C ASP A 69 -9.50 -15.29 -4.06
N GLY A 70 -8.99 -14.32 -4.81
CA GLY A 70 -7.84 -13.51 -4.41
C GLY A 70 -6.49 -14.18 -4.61
N THR A 71 -6.43 -15.42 -5.14
CA THR A 71 -5.17 -16.07 -5.56
C THR A 71 -4.73 -15.58 -6.93
N GLY A 72 -3.60 -16.08 -7.44
CA GLY A 72 -3.14 -15.79 -8.79
C GLY A 72 -1.77 -15.13 -8.85
N THR A 73 -1.29 -14.91 -10.09
CA THR A 73 0.08 -14.44 -10.36
C THR A 73 0.33 -13.01 -9.87
N PHE A 74 -0.69 -12.16 -9.80
CA PHE A 74 -0.56 -10.82 -9.22
C PHE A 74 -0.28 -10.89 -7.70
N ARG A 75 -1.06 -11.69 -6.94
CA ARG A 75 -0.79 -11.93 -5.51
C ARG A 75 0.59 -12.57 -5.32
N ALA A 76 0.95 -13.55 -6.14
CA ALA A 76 2.26 -14.19 -6.09
C ALA A 76 3.41 -13.21 -6.36
N TRP A 77 3.23 -12.23 -7.23
CA TRP A 77 4.21 -11.17 -7.46
C TRP A 77 4.42 -10.32 -6.19
N ILE A 78 3.33 -9.91 -5.53
CA ILE A 78 3.41 -9.17 -4.25
C ILE A 78 4.11 -10.03 -3.19
N ALA A 79 3.75 -11.31 -3.07
CA ALA A 79 4.37 -12.22 -2.13
C ALA A 79 5.90 -12.32 -2.31
N ARG A 80 6.39 -12.36 -3.57
CA ARG A 80 7.83 -12.30 -3.85
C ARG A 80 8.48 -10.99 -3.37
N GLN A 81 7.79 -9.85 -3.47
CA GLN A 81 8.34 -8.60 -2.93
C GLN A 81 8.40 -8.62 -1.39
N VAL A 82 7.42 -9.24 -0.74
CA VAL A 82 7.40 -9.44 0.72
C VAL A 82 8.53 -10.38 1.15
N ILE A 83 8.78 -11.50 0.44
CA ILE A 83 9.92 -12.39 0.70
C ILE A 83 11.24 -11.62 0.59
N ARG A 84 11.43 -10.81 -0.45
CA ARG A 84 12.63 -9.94 -0.59
C ARG A 84 12.79 -8.97 0.59
N SER A 85 11.68 -8.47 1.11
CA SER A 85 11.68 -7.64 2.32
C SER A 85 12.19 -8.42 3.53
N MET A 86 11.70 -9.65 3.73
CA MET A 86 12.14 -10.54 4.80
C MET A 86 13.62 -10.93 4.65
N GLU A 87 14.07 -11.26 3.43
CA GLU A 87 15.49 -11.56 3.15
C GLU A 87 16.39 -10.38 3.53
N LYS A 88 16.01 -9.16 3.17
CA LYS A 88 16.76 -7.96 3.55
C LYS A 88 16.77 -7.76 5.07
N ALA A 89 15.63 -7.99 5.74
CA ALA A 89 15.55 -7.88 7.20
C ALA A 89 16.47 -8.89 7.90
N VAL A 90 16.56 -10.13 7.41
CA VAL A 90 17.51 -11.12 7.92
C VAL A 90 18.97 -10.67 7.73
N LEU A 91 19.30 -10.06 6.60
CA LEU A 91 20.63 -9.49 6.36
C LEU A 91 20.95 -8.29 7.28
N ASP A 92 19.92 -7.63 7.78
CA ASP A 92 20.02 -6.53 8.75
C ASP A 92 19.88 -7.03 10.21
N ASP A 93 20.12 -8.33 10.45
CA ASP A 93 20.07 -8.99 11.75
C ASP A 93 18.68 -9.00 12.45
N TYR A 94 17.60 -8.83 11.68
CA TYR A 94 16.24 -8.94 12.22
C TYR A 94 15.88 -10.40 12.47
N ASN A 95 15.35 -10.71 13.65
CA ASN A 95 14.97 -12.08 14.02
C ASN A 95 13.62 -12.49 13.39
N MET A 96 13.63 -12.93 12.16
CA MET A 96 12.43 -13.39 11.45
C MET A 96 11.88 -14.75 11.96
N LYS A 97 12.65 -15.49 12.74
CA LYS A 97 12.22 -16.80 13.28
C LYS A 97 11.15 -16.69 14.38
N GLU A 98 10.88 -15.49 14.86
CA GLU A 98 9.75 -15.22 15.77
C GLU A 98 8.38 -15.35 15.09
N TYR A 99 8.34 -15.38 13.75
CA TYR A 99 7.11 -15.50 12.98
C TYR A 99 6.92 -16.95 12.49
N PRO A 100 6.08 -17.76 13.15
CA PRO A 100 5.95 -19.19 12.83
C PRO A 100 5.27 -19.46 11.47
N TRP A 101 4.72 -18.43 10.86
CA TRP A 101 4.07 -18.48 9.55
C TRP A 101 5.04 -18.18 8.39
N ILE A 102 6.35 -18.00 8.65
CA ILE A 102 7.38 -17.85 7.64
C ILE A 102 8.11 -19.16 7.41
N ASP A 103 8.21 -19.57 6.17
CA ASP A 103 8.96 -20.76 5.76
C ASP A 103 10.43 -20.41 5.52
N PHE A 104 11.34 -21.21 6.08
CA PHE A 104 12.79 -21.03 5.95
C PHE A 104 13.44 -22.19 5.22
N HIS A 105 14.42 -21.87 4.39
CA HIS A 105 15.37 -22.84 3.85
C HIS A 105 16.79 -22.28 4.00
N ASN A 106 17.67 -23.02 4.71
CA ASN A 106 19.04 -22.57 5.03
C ASN A 106 19.07 -21.13 5.61
N ASP A 107 18.26 -20.88 6.65
CA ASP A 107 18.11 -19.61 7.34
C ASP A 107 17.62 -18.42 6.48
N ARG A 108 17.14 -18.68 5.26
CA ARG A 108 16.55 -17.68 4.38
C ARG A 108 15.04 -17.84 4.30
N PRO A 109 14.25 -16.77 4.39
CA PRO A 109 12.83 -16.83 4.11
C PRO A 109 12.60 -17.21 2.64
N VAL A 110 11.79 -18.25 2.41
CA VAL A 110 11.48 -18.74 1.05
C VAL A 110 9.99 -18.72 0.75
N GLY A 111 9.16 -18.59 1.79
CA GLY A 111 7.71 -18.58 1.70
C GLY A 111 7.09 -18.06 2.98
N PHE A 112 5.78 -17.94 2.97
CA PHE A 112 5.00 -17.58 4.15
C PHE A 112 3.52 -17.89 3.93
N ASP A 113 2.79 -18.11 5.04
CA ASP A 113 1.33 -18.15 5.01
C ASP A 113 0.77 -16.73 4.75
N TRP A 114 0.05 -16.60 3.64
CA TRP A 114 -0.49 -15.30 3.21
C TRP A 114 -1.56 -14.76 4.15
N GLU A 115 -2.44 -15.60 4.66
CA GLU A 115 -3.52 -15.18 5.55
C GLU A 115 -2.95 -14.73 6.89
N ALA A 116 -1.99 -15.50 7.44
CA ALA A 116 -1.27 -15.10 8.64
C ALA A 116 -0.50 -13.78 8.48
N PHE A 117 0.09 -13.53 7.30
CA PHE A 117 0.71 -12.24 7.01
C PHE A 117 -0.32 -11.11 6.93
N VAL A 118 -1.49 -11.34 6.33
CA VAL A 118 -2.58 -10.35 6.28
C VAL A 118 -3.09 -10.05 7.68
N ASP A 119 -3.26 -11.06 8.53
CA ASP A 119 -3.66 -10.89 9.92
C ASP A 119 -2.60 -10.13 10.74
N PHE A 120 -1.33 -10.47 10.54
CA PHE A 120 -0.21 -9.75 11.16
C PHE A 120 -0.19 -8.25 10.78
N ARG A 121 -0.43 -7.95 9.51
CA ARG A 121 -0.50 -6.55 9.07
C ARG A 121 -1.69 -5.81 9.65
N THR A 122 -2.82 -6.45 9.77
CA THR A 122 -4.11 -5.83 10.07
C THR A 122 -4.47 -4.68 9.11
N ARG A 123 -5.46 -3.87 9.39
CA ARG A 123 -5.74 -2.62 8.66
C ARG A 123 -6.41 -1.60 9.58
N MET A 124 -6.18 -0.33 9.30
CA MET A 124 -6.71 0.77 10.10
C MET A 124 -8.06 1.28 9.57
N LYS A 125 -8.30 1.17 8.26
CA LYS A 125 -9.48 1.75 7.64
C LYS A 125 -10.61 0.75 7.52
N PRO A 126 -11.83 1.10 7.93
CA PRO A 126 -13.01 0.29 7.65
C PRO A 126 -13.31 0.26 6.14
N THR A 127 -14.12 -0.68 5.70
CA THR A 127 -14.57 -0.78 4.31
C THR A 127 -15.78 0.15 4.06
N PRO A 128 -15.76 0.95 2.97
CA PRO A 128 -14.69 1.17 1.99
C PRO A 128 -13.57 2.05 2.55
N ALA A 129 -12.32 1.70 2.24
CA ALA A 129 -11.15 2.29 2.91
C ALA A 129 -10.88 3.75 2.51
N PHE A 130 -11.10 4.13 1.26
CA PHE A 130 -10.69 5.42 0.72
C PHE A 130 -11.87 6.32 0.36
N ASP A 131 -12.79 5.89 -0.47
CA ASP A 131 -14.02 6.61 -0.77
C ASP A 131 -15.10 6.21 0.23
N LYS A 132 -14.99 6.78 1.43
CA LYS A 132 -15.81 6.42 2.58
C LYS A 132 -17.26 6.85 2.38
N THR A 133 -18.19 6.02 2.84
CA THR A 133 -19.61 6.31 2.88
C THR A 133 -19.99 6.78 4.29
N GLY A 134 -20.59 7.95 4.39
CA GLY A 134 -21.02 8.56 5.66
C GLY A 134 -19.95 9.34 6.42
N GLU A 135 -20.42 10.11 7.40
CA GLU A 135 -19.59 10.97 8.24
C GLU A 135 -18.81 10.19 9.31
N PRO A 136 -17.62 10.67 9.71
CA PRO A 136 -16.82 11.67 9.00
C PRO A 136 -16.21 11.08 7.75
N GLY A 137 -16.04 11.89 6.69
CA GLY A 137 -15.36 11.46 5.46
C GLY A 137 -13.89 11.08 5.68
N SER A 138 -13.32 10.37 4.71
CA SER A 138 -11.89 10.07 4.68
C SER A 138 -11.07 11.32 4.30
N PRO A 139 -9.75 11.33 4.55
CA PRO A 139 -8.86 12.35 3.98
C PRO A 139 -8.99 12.43 2.46
N GLU A 140 -9.17 11.29 1.78
CA GLU A 140 -9.32 11.22 0.33
C GLU A 140 -10.63 11.88 -0.14
N ASN A 141 -11.76 11.70 0.56
CA ASN A 141 -13.00 12.43 0.26
C ASN A 141 -12.79 13.94 0.37
N LYS A 142 -11.99 14.39 1.35
CA LYS A 142 -11.68 15.83 1.56
C LYS A 142 -10.75 16.39 0.49
N VAL A 143 -9.79 15.60 -0.01
CA VAL A 143 -8.93 16.00 -1.15
C VAL A 143 -9.77 16.40 -2.36
N TYR A 144 -10.89 15.73 -2.57
CA TYR A 144 -11.84 16.06 -3.64
C TYR A 144 -12.88 17.11 -3.23
N GLY A 145 -12.80 17.63 -2.03
CA GLY A 145 -13.66 18.70 -1.53
C GLY A 145 -13.51 20.03 -2.30
N SER A 146 -14.24 21.01 -1.87
CA SER A 146 -14.20 22.38 -2.40
C SER A 146 -14.39 23.37 -1.25
N GLN A 147 -14.30 24.65 -1.53
CA GLN A 147 -14.55 25.72 -0.54
C GLN A 147 -15.97 25.65 0.11
N ARG A 148 -16.91 24.93 -0.50
CA ARG A 148 -18.32 24.87 -0.05
C ARG A 148 -18.76 23.46 0.36
N ILE A 149 -18.02 22.44 -0.01
CA ILE A 149 -18.36 21.03 0.18
C ILE A 149 -17.12 20.31 0.65
N ASP A 150 -17.11 19.88 1.90
CA ASP A 150 -15.91 19.28 2.52
C ASP A 150 -15.60 17.89 1.97
N ASN A 151 -16.62 17.08 1.69
CA ASN A 151 -16.45 15.69 1.25
C ASN A 151 -17.13 15.48 -0.10
N ARG A 152 -16.45 14.76 -1.00
CA ARG A 152 -17.02 14.32 -2.28
C ARG A 152 -16.61 12.88 -2.57
N HIS A 153 -17.52 12.16 -3.23
CA HIS A 153 -17.21 10.84 -3.77
C HIS A 153 -16.41 10.94 -5.06
N PHE A 154 -15.36 10.13 -5.17
CA PHE A 154 -14.56 10.05 -6.39
C PHE A 154 -14.73 8.71 -7.12
N THR A 155 -15.50 7.77 -6.56
CA THR A 155 -15.89 6.51 -7.19
C THR A 155 -17.41 6.46 -7.39
N SER A 156 -17.85 5.70 -8.41
CA SER A 156 -19.28 5.40 -8.56
C SER A 156 -19.78 4.52 -7.43
N PHE A 157 -18.93 3.62 -6.91
CA PHE A 157 -19.26 2.75 -5.80
C PHE A 157 -19.58 3.55 -4.52
N GLY A 158 -18.66 4.44 -4.11
CA GLY A 158 -18.89 5.28 -2.93
C GLY A 158 -20.17 6.09 -3.06
N TYR A 159 -20.37 6.78 -4.18
CA TYR A 159 -21.55 7.58 -4.44
C TYR A 159 -22.87 6.80 -4.39
N GLN A 160 -22.89 5.58 -4.95
CA GLN A 160 -24.12 4.75 -4.97
C GLN A 160 -24.50 4.15 -3.61
N HIS A 161 -23.52 3.96 -2.73
CA HIS A 161 -23.71 3.33 -1.43
C HIS A 161 -23.74 4.33 -0.26
N ASP A 162 -23.54 5.61 -0.56
CA ASP A 162 -23.59 6.67 0.44
C ASP A 162 -25.02 7.14 0.69
N LYS A 163 -25.29 7.49 1.95
CA LYS A 163 -26.57 8.05 2.41
C LYS A 163 -26.42 9.48 2.95
N SER A 164 -25.20 10.02 3.00
CA SER A 164 -24.95 11.38 3.50
C SER A 164 -25.34 12.45 2.49
N GLY A 165 -25.52 12.08 1.22
CA GLY A 165 -25.85 13.01 0.14
C GLY A 165 -24.66 13.77 -0.42
N TRP A 166 -23.43 13.31 -0.18
CA TRP A 166 -22.24 13.92 -0.79
C TRP A 166 -22.27 13.81 -2.30
N PRO A 167 -21.94 14.88 -3.03
CA PRO A 167 -21.91 14.85 -4.47
C PRO A 167 -20.72 14.04 -4.98
N LYS A 168 -20.86 13.52 -6.20
CA LYS A 168 -19.74 12.89 -6.91
C LYS A 168 -18.90 13.94 -7.64
N VAL A 169 -17.59 13.73 -7.60
CA VAL A 169 -16.62 14.55 -8.34
C VAL A 169 -16.76 14.25 -9.84
N PRO A 170 -16.66 15.29 -10.72
CA PRO A 170 -16.56 15.09 -12.16
C PRO A 170 -15.39 14.15 -12.53
N ALA A 171 -15.60 13.31 -13.54
CA ALA A 171 -14.62 12.28 -13.92
C ALA A 171 -13.27 12.86 -14.36
N GLU A 172 -13.27 14.03 -14.98
CA GLU A 172 -12.07 14.78 -15.38
C GLU A 172 -11.19 15.16 -14.18
N ILE A 173 -11.80 15.51 -13.04
CA ILE A 173 -11.07 15.82 -11.81
C ILE A 173 -10.44 14.54 -11.22
N VAL A 174 -11.22 13.44 -11.18
CA VAL A 174 -10.68 12.14 -10.72
C VAL A 174 -9.50 11.74 -11.59
N LYS A 175 -9.60 11.93 -12.91
CA LYS A 175 -8.52 11.63 -13.84
C LYS A 175 -7.24 12.41 -13.53
N LEU A 176 -7.33 13.70 -13.15
CA LEU A 176 -6.16 14.51 -12.81
C LEU A 176 -5.36 13.97 -11.63
N TYR A 177 -6.02 13.32 -10.68
CA TYR A 177 -5.38 12.74 -9.49
C TYR A 177 -4.90 11.30 -9.68
N ASN A 178 -5.21 10.65 -10.80
CA ASN A 178 -4.84 9.25 -11.03
C ASN A 178 -3.70 9.12 -12.04
N PRO A 179 -2.47 8.83 -11.57
CA PRO A 179 -1.30 8.73 -12.43
C PRO A 179 -1.40 7.63 -13.50
N LEU A 180 -2.20 6.58 -13.28
CA LEU A 180 -2.35 5.48 -14.22
C LEU A 180 -2.89 5.94 -15.59
N TYR A 181 -3.64 7.04 -15.64
CA TYR A 181 -4.11 7.62 -16.91
C TYR A 181 -2.99 8.26 -17.73
N TYR A 182 -1.88 8.65 -17.08
CA TYR A 182 -0.81 9.41 -17.72
C TYR A 182 0.45 8.62 -17.98
N ILE A 183 0.64 7.51 -17.27
CA ILE A 183 1.86 6.68 -17.39
C ILE A 183 2.04 6.21 -18.83
N ALA A 184 0.98 5.75 -19.48
CA ALA A 184 1.00 5.30 -20.88
C ALA A 184 0.73 6.42 -21.91
N ASP A 185 0.35 7.62 -21.49
CA ASP A 185 0.05 8.73 -22.42
C ASP A 185 1.38 9.36 -22.90
N PRO A 186 1.70 9.28 -24.22
CA PRO A 186 2.93 9.86 -24.77
C PRO A 186 2.97 11.38 -24.68
N ARG A 187 1.84 12.05 -24.49
CA ARG A 187 1.76 13.52 -24.34
C ARG A 187 2.09 13.99 -22.95
N ALA A 188 2.04 13.09 -21.96
CA ALA A 188 2.32 13.44 -20.58
C ALA A 188 3.83 13.50 -20.34
N THR A 189 4.30 14.60 -19.76
CA THR A 189 5.68 14.69 -19.26
C THR A 189 5.79 13.92 -17.96
N LYS A 190 6.75 12.98 -17.92
CA LYS A 190 6.97 12.07 -16.78
C LYS A 190 8.40 12.20 -16.27
N ALA A 191 8.57 12.03 -14.96
CA ALA A 191 9.91 11.84 -14.40
C ALA A 191 10.59 10.60 -15.01
N LYS A 192 11.91 10.65 -15.16
CA LYS A 192 12.68 9.56 -15.75
C LYS A 192 12.94 8.41 -14.78
N ASN A 193 12.90 8.68 -13.49
CA ASN A 193 13.18 7.73 -12.43
C ASN A 193 12.17 7.87 -11.31
N PHE A 194 11.74 6.74 -10.76
CA PHE A 194 10.84 6.69 -9.61
C PHE A 194 11.44 5.84 -8.50
N ARG A 195 11.25 6.27 -7.28
CA ARG A 195 11.54 5.50 -6.09
C ARG A 195 10.26 5.34 -5.29
N ILE A 196 9.85 4.10 -5.04
CA ILE A 196 8.58 3.77 -4.37
C ILE A 196 8.88 2.89 -3.17
N ARG A 197 8.37 3.28 -2.01
CA ARG A 197 8.43 2.53 -0.76
C ARG A 197 7.02 2.38 -0.20
N ALA A 198 6.75 1.21 0.38
CA ALA A 198 5.53 0.93 1.14
C ALA A 198 5.89 -0.01 2.26
N GLY A 199 5.70 0.37 3.51
CA GLY A 199 6.06 -0.45 4.66
C GLY A 199 5.33 -1.78 4.69
N ALA A 200 5.99 -2.85 5.12
CA ALA A 200 5.36 -4.17 5.25
C ALA A 200 4.19 -4.15 6.24
N LEU A 201 4.24 -3.26 7.24
CA LEU A 201 3.19 -3.01 8.23
C LEU A 201 2.34 -1.78 7.93
N ASP A 202 2.39 -1.23 6.71
CA ASP A 202 1.49 -0.15 6.33
C ASP A 202 0.04 -0.63 6.38
N ARG A 203 -0.65 -0.27 7.44
CA ARG A 203 -2.05 -0.63 7.71
C ARG A 203 -3.05 0.32 7.04
N ASP A 204 -2.56 1.47 6.60
CA ASP A 204 -3.35 2.53 5.97
C ASP A 204 -3.56 2.27 4.47
N THR A 205 -2.49 1.83 3.79
CA THR A 205 -2.48 1.58 2.34
C THR A 205 -2.09 0.14 2.02
N SER A 206 -2.87 -0.50 1.17
CA SER A 206 -2.57 -1.85 0.69
C SER A 206 -1.27 -1.88 -0.13
N LEU A 207 -0.44 -2.91 0.05
CA LEU A 207 0.73 -3.18 -0.80
C LEU A 207 0.37 -3.29 -2.29
N ALA A 208 -0.87 -3.63 -2.61
CA ALA A 208 -1.35 -3.66 -3.99
C ALA A 208 -1.30 -2.29 -4.67
N VAL A 209 -1.51 -1.18 -3.94
CA VAL A 209 -1.47 0.17 -4.52
C VAL A 209 -0.07 0.50 -5.05
N SER A 210 0.96 0.34 -4.22
CA SER A 210 2.36 0.57 -4.62
C SER A 210 2.82 -0.43 -5.70
N SER A 211 2.35 -1.68 -5.63
CA SER A 211 2.63 -2.73 -6.62
C SER A 211 2.05 -2.39 -8.00
N ILE A 212 0.78 -1.97 -8.07
CA ILE A 212 0.13 -1.55 -9.31
C ILE A 212 0.90 -0.40 -9.95
N LEU A 213 1.23 0.63 -9.17
CA LEU A 213 1.98 1.79 -9.68
C LEU A 213 3.36 1.37 -10.20
N THR A 214 4.08 0.53 -9.45
CA THR A 214 5.39 0.02 -9.84
C THR A 214 5.33 -0.75 -11.16
N LEU A 215 4.40 -1.69 -11.28
CA LEU A 215 4.22 -2.51 -12.48
C LEU A 215 3.80 -1.65 -13.67
N ALA A 216 2.86 -0.72 -13.48
CA ALA A 216 2.43 0.19 -14.53
C ALA A 216 3.58 1.04 -15.08
N LEU A 217 4.44 1.58 -14.21
CA LEU A 217 5.63 2.33 -14.61
C LEU A 217 6.62 1.44 -15.38
N ARG A 218 6.98 0.26 -14.84
CA ARG A 218 7.90 -0.69 -15.47
C ARG A 218 7.40 -1.17 -16.83
N ASN A 219 6.10 -1.46 -16.95
CA ASN A 219 5.49 -1.88 -18.21
C ASN A 219 5.49 -0.78 -19.28
N ASN A 220 5.76 0.47 -18.89
CA ASN A 220 5.97 1.60 -19.80
C ASN A 220 7.45 2.04 -19.85
N SER A 221 8.37 1.11 -19.56
CA SER A 221 9.82 1.31 -19.63
C SER A 221 10.36 2.46 -18.76
N ILE A 222 9.66 2.77 -17.66
CA ILE A 222 10.08 3.79 -16.70
C ILE A 222 10.79 3.08 -15.54
N PRO A 223 12.06 3.39 -15.25
CA PRO A 223 12.80 2.80 -14.14
C PRO A 223 12.17 3.08 -12.79
N VAL A 224 12.00 2.02 -11.99
CA VAL A 224 11.44 2.11 -10.63
C VAL A 224 12.33 1.35 -9.66
N ASP A 225 12.84 2.06 -8.66
CA ASP A 225 13.41 1.47 -7.45
C ASP A 225 12.26 1.22 -6.46
N TYR A 226 11.81 -0.04 -6.39
CA TYR A 226 10.70 -0.48 -5.53
C TYR A 226 11.18 -1.41 -4.44
N PHE A 227 10.81 -1.11 -3.21
CA PHE A 227 11.08 -1.96 -2.06
C PHE A 227 9.99 -1.82 -0.99
N ILE A 228 9.76 -2.89 -0.23
CA ILE A 228 8.86 -2.96 0.92
C ILE A 228 9.73 -3.07 2.18
N PRO A 229 10.01 -2.00 2.93
CA PRO A 229 10.75 -2.11 4.17
C PRO A 229 10.00 -2.96 5.20
N TRP A 230 10.70 -3.95 5.80
CA TRP A 230 10.13 -4.79 6.86
C TRP A 230 9.93 -3.97 8.13
N ASP A 231 8.97 -4.40 8.97
CA ASP A 231 8.65 -3.78 10.26
C ASP A 231 8.43 -2.26 10.21
N THR A 232 7.89 -1.78 9.10
CA THR A 232 7.69 -0.37 8.84
C THR A 232 6.22 -0.10 8.53
N GLY A 233 5.64 0.87 9.25
CA GLY A 233 4.25 1.29 9.09
C GLY A 233 4.04 2.31 7.98
N HIS A 234 2.95 3.08 8.08
CA HIS A 234 2.65 4.19 7.18
C HIS A 234 3.52 5.40 7.54
N ALA A 235 4.65 5.55 6.84
CA ALA A 235 5.59 6.66 7.02
C ALA A 235 6.30 6.97 5.69
N GLY A 236 7.06 8.07 5.63
CA GLY A 236 7.76 8.52 4.41
C GLY A 236 9.27 8.34 4.44
N ASP A 237 9.91 8.28 5.59
CA ASP A 237 11.33 8.53 5.74
C ASP A 237 12.09 7.39 6.44
N TYR A 238 11.90 6.15 5.97
CA TYR A 238 12.53 5.01 6.65
C TYR A 238 13.94 4.66 6.20
N ASP A 239 14.40 5.17 5.08
CA ASP A 239 15.69 4.83 4.48
C ASP A 239 16.36 6.06 3.84
N SER A 240 16.43 7.16 4.59
CA SER A 240 16.93 8.46 4.11
C SER A 240 18.35 8.37 3.55
N GLY A 241 19.23 7.55 4.13
CA GLY A 241 20.57 7.31 3.61
C GLY A 241 20.55 6.75 2.19
N ASP A 242 19.76 5.71 1.96
CA ASP A 242 19.59 5.09 0.65
C ASP A 242 18.89 6.04 -0.33
N LEU A 243 17.96 6.86 0.14
CA LEU A 243 17.31 7.90 -0.67
C LEU A 243 18.35 8.88 -1.23
N PHE A 244 19.22 9.43 -0.38
CA PHE A 244 20.26 10.37 -0.83
C PHE A 244 21.27 9.72 -1.77
N LEU A 245 21.63 8.45 -1.55
CA LEU A 245 22.48 7.69 -2.47
C LEU A 245 21.78 7.52 -3.83
N TRP A 246 20.51 7.16 -3.83
CA TRP A 246 19.73 7.02 -5.05
C TRP A 246 19.64 8.35 -5.81
N VAL A 247 19.29 9.46 -5.13
CA VAL A 247 19.26 10.81 -5.75
C VAL A 247 20.61 11.13 -6.39
N ARG A 248 21.73 10.93 -5.66
CA ARG A 248 23.07 11.16 -6.19
C ARG A 248 23.35 10.36 -7.46
N ASN A 249 22.87 9.11 -7.53
CA ASN A 249 23.12 8.23 -8.67
C ASN A 249 22.32 8.62 -9.91
N ILE A 250 21.11 9.14 -9.77
CA ILE A 250 20.28 9.54 -10.92
C ILE A 250 20.54 10.97 -11.41
N THR A 251 21.31 11.77 -10.66
CA THR A 251 21.66 13.16 -11.01
C THR A 251 23.06 13.31 -11.58
N ARG A 252 23.82 12.22 -11.66
CA ARG A 252 25.12 12.14 -12.35
C ARG A 252 24.93 11.79 -13.81
#